data_58c5f60d9824d6129f3ec606be1cd28e
#
_entry.id   58c5f60d9824d6129f3ec606be1cd28e
#
_cell.length_a   1.000
_cell.length_b   1.000
_cell.length_c   1.000
_cell.angle_alpha   90.00
_cell.angle_beta   90.00
_cell.angle_gamma   90.00
#
_symmetry.space_group_name_H-M   'P 1'
#
loop_
_entity.id
_entity.type
_entity.pdbx_description
1 polymer ?
#
loop_
_entity_poly.entity_id
_entity_poly.type
_entity_poly.pdbx_seq_one_letter_code
_entity_poly.pdbx_strand_id
1 'polypeptide(L)'
;MLLSFILSSFLLALSPGPDNLYLTALTTKSGKLSGISFLIGLLTGCLIHTTLLAFGLNALILEYEMIFELIKYSGVIYLIFLSYGVYKSDYFQDKVENIGRSNKIFENLKKGVFMNLLNPKVFLFFALFFPNFLFSNEFSFKSQIFIL
;
A
#
# COMPACT_ATOMS: atom_id res chain seq x y z
N MET A 1 -12.35 -17.92 0.90
CA MET A 1 -11.54 -16.92 1.60
C MET A 1 -10.23 -16.64 0.85
N LEU A 2 -9.31 -17.59 0.66
CA LEU A 2 -8.03 -17.38 -0.02
C LEU A 2 -8.19 -16.78 -1.43
N LEU A 3 -9.13 -17.29 -2.24
CA LEU A 3 -9.40 -16.75 -3.58
C LEU A 3 -9.84 -15.28 -3.52
N SER A 4 -10.73 -14.93 -2.60
CA SER A 4 -11.20 -13.55 -2.44
C SER A 4 -10.06 -12.63 -2.00
N PHE A 5 -9.16 -13.10 -1.13
CA PHE A 5 -7.98 -12.36 -0.73
C PHE A 5 -7.04 -12.12 -1.92
N ILE A 6 -6.74 -13.17 -2.70
CA ILE A 6 -5.87 -13.06 -3.89
C ILE A 6 -6.47 -12.08 -4.89
N LEU A 7 -7.77 -12.19 -5.18
CA LEU A 7 -8.45 -11.29 -6.12
C LEU A 7 -8.43 -9.84 -5.64
N SER A 8 -8.74 -9.61 -4.36
CA SER A 8 -8.73 -8.25 -3.78
C SER A 8 -7.34 -7.64 -3.77
N SER A 9 -6.32 -8.42 -3.42
CA SER A 9 -4.92 -7.98 -3.43
C SER A 9 -4.45 -7.67 -4.84
N PHE A 10 -4.84 -8.50 -5.81
CA PHE A 10 -4.51 -8.29 -7.22
C PHE A 10 -5.19 -7.03 -7.78
N LEU A 11 -6.46 -6.83 -7.50
CA LEU A 11 -7.19 -5.62 -7.90
C LEU A 11 -6.59 -4.36 -7.28
N LEU A 12 -6.18 -4.45 -6.00
CA LEU A 12 -5.48 -3.35 -5.33
C LEU A 12 -4.13 -3.05 -6.00
N ALA A 13 -3.35 -4.07 -6.33
CA ALA A 13 -2.06 -3.91 -6.98
C ALA A 13 -2.19 -3.28 -8.37
N LEU A 14 -3.20 -3.67 -9.15
CA LEU A 14 -3.48 -3.11 -10.46
C LEU A 14 -4.08 -1.70 -10.42
N SER A 15 -4.75 -1.35 -9.34
CA SER A 15 -5.37 -0.04 -9.20
C SER A 15 -4.29 1.06 -9.28
N PRO A 16 -4.46 2.05 -10.16
CA PRO A 16 -3.51 3.14 -10.30
C PRO A 16 -3.37 3.88 -8.97
N GLY A 17 -2.14 4.00 -8.53
CA GLY A 17 -1.78 4.72 -7.31
C GLY A 17 -0.48 5.47 -7.49
N PRO A 18 -0.14 6.38 -6.56
CA PRO A 18 1.09 7.17 -6.66
C PRO A 18 2.35 6.29 -6.76
N ASP A 19 2.35 5.13 -6.12
CA ASP A 19 3.46 4.16 -6.15
C ASP A 19 3.69 3.60 -7.55
N ASN A 20 2.62 3.12 -8.21
CA ASN A 20 2.70 2.52 -9.54
C ASN A 20 3.11 3.54 -10.59
N LEU A 21 2.59 4.76 -10.50
CA LEU A 21 2.94 5.85 -11.41
C LEU A 21 4.39 6.27 -11.22
N TYR A 22 4.83 6.43 -9.97
CA TYR A 22 6.21 6.77 -9.68
C TYR A 22 7.17 5.67 -10.12
N LEU A 23 6.86 4.39 -9.86
CA LEU A 23 7.66 3.23 -10.31
C LEU A 23 7.83 3.24 -11.82
N THR A 24 6.74 3.42 -12.55
CA THR A 24 6.77 3.45 -14.03
C THR A 24 7.64 4.60 -14.54
N ALA A 25 7.42 5.81 -14.03
CA ALA A 25 8.16 6.99 -14.43
C ALA A 25 9.65 6.91 -14.06
N LEU A 26 9.97 6.42 -12.85
CA LEU A 26 11.36 6.22 -12.43
C LEU A 26 12.08 5.19 -13.30
N THR A 27 11.40 4.08 -13.60
CA THR A 27 11.97 3.02 -14.44
C THR A 27 12.25 3.51 -15.85
N THR A 28 11.33 4.30 -16.43
CA THR A 28 11.47 4.87 -17.75
C THR A 28 12.60 5.92 -17.83
N LYS A 29 12.70 6.78 -16.81
CA LYS A 29 13.68 7.89 -16.80
C LYS A 29 15.08 7.50 -16.32
N SER A 30 15.17 6.57 -15.35
CA SER A 30 16.42 6.21 -14.64
C SER A 30 16.84 4.76 -14.84
N GLY A 31 16.09 4.00 -15.63
CA GLY A 31 16.40 2.61 -15.98
C GLY A 31 15.93 1.57 -14.97
N LYS A 32 16.03 0.31 -15.39
CA LYS A 32 15.48 -0.85 -14.67
C LYS A 32 16.01 -0.99 -13.23
N LEU A 33 17.30 -0.72 -13.00
CA LEU A 33 17.90 -0.88 -11.68
C LEU A 33 17.30 0.08 -10.65
N SER A 34 17.02 1.32 -11.07
CA SER A 34 16.34 2.31 -10.24
C SER A 34 14.91 1.90 -9.91
N GLY A 35 14.19 1.35 -10.90
CA GLY A 35 12.84 0.81 -10.69
C GLY A 35 12.83 -0.38 -9.75
N ILE A 36 13.76 -1.33 -9.92
CA ILE A 36 13.87 -2.51 -9.04
C ILE A 36 14.19 -2.09 -7.61
N SER A 37 15.12 -1.16 -7.40
CA SER A 37 15.46 -0.70 -6.05
C SER A 37 14.27 -0.02 -5.36
N PHE A 38 13.51 0.78 -6.09
CA PHE A 38 12.28 1.38 -5.59
C PHE A 38 11.21 0.32 -5.27
N LEU A 39 11.02 -0.68 -6.13
CA LEU A 39 10.09 -1.78 -5.93
C LEU A 39 10.45 -2.59 -4.68
N ILE A 40 11.74 -2.89 -4.44
CA ILE A 40 12.19 -3.53 -3.20
C ILE A 40 11.81 -2.65 -1.99
N GLY A 41 11.93 -1.35 -2.10
CA GLY A 41 11.47 -0.41 -1.08
C GLY A 41 9.97 -0.52 -0.80
N LEU A 42 9.13 -0.56 -1.85
CA LEU A 42 7.68 -0.77 -1.69
C LEU A 42 7.36 -2.09 -0.98
N LEU A 43 8.01 -3.18 -1.38
CA LEU A 43 7.82 -4.50 -0.74
C LEU A 43 8.25 -4.48 0.75
N THR A 44 9.35 -3.79 1.06
CA THR A 44 9.78 -3.59 2.45
C THR A 44 8.71 -2.82 3.25
N GLY A 45 8.10 -1.79 2.67
CA GLY A 45 6.98 -1.08 3.28
C GLY A 45 5.77 -1.98 3.56
N CYS A 46 5.42 -2.87 2.62
CA CYS A 46 4.37 -3.87 2.82
C CYS A 46 4.70 -4.82 3.99
N LEU A 47 5.95 -5.29 4.08
CA LEU A 47 6.39 -6.14 5.20
C LEU A 47 6.29 -5.40 6.54
N ILE A 48 6.61 -4.12 6.59
CA ILE A 48 6.45 -3.30 7.80
C ILE A 48 4.97 -3.21 8.17
N HIS A 49 4.06 -2.92 7.22
CA HIS A 49 2.62 -2.91 7.49
C HIS A 49 2.13 -4.26 8.02
N THR A 50 2.53 -5.37 7.38
CA THR A 50 2.20 -6.73 7.82
C THR A 50 2.68 -6.97 9.24
N THR A 51 3.90 -6.57 9.56
CA THR A 51 4.49 -6.72 10.89
C THR A 51 3.75 -5.89 11.94
N LEU A 52 3.46 -4.62 11.63
CA LEU A 52 2.68 -3.75 12.53
C LEU A 52 1.29 -4.32 12.80
N LEU A 53 0.64 -4.86 11.78
CA LEU A 53 -0.66 -5.53 11.92
C LEU A 53 -0.55 -6.77 12.80
N ALA A 54 0.51 -7.59 12.61
CA ALA A 54 0.73 -8.81 13.39
C ALA A 54 0.98 -8.52 14.89
N PHE A 55 1.63 -7.39 15.21
CA PHE A 55 2.11 -7.12 16.56
C PHE A 55 1.27 -6.10 17.36
N GLY A 56 0.28 -5.45 16.81
CA GLY A 56 -0.45 -4.54 17.67
C GLY A 56 -1.57 -3.68 17.10
N LEU A 57 -1.59 -3.40 15.82
CA LEU A 57 -2.63 -2.51 15.28
C LEU A 57 -4.03 -3.12 15.42
N ASN A 58 -4.10 -4.44 15.38
CA ASN A 58 -5.37 -5.16 15.45
C ASN A 58 -6.00 -5.15 16.86
N ALA A 59 -5.19 -5.14 17.90
CA ALA A 59 -5.70 -5.05 19.28
C ALA A 59 -6.39 -3.70 19.50
N LEU A 60 -5.81 -2.61 18.99
CA LEU A 60 -6.39 -1.27 19.09
C LEU A 60 -7.68 -1.12 18.26
N ILE A 61 -7.71 -1.70 17.06
CA ILE A 61 -8.89 -1.62 16.17
C ILE A 61 -10.05 -2.44 16.73
N LEU A 62 -9.78 -3.60 17.33
CA LEU A 62 -10.80 -4.47 17.94
C LEU A 62 -11.30 -3.94 19.28
N GLU A 63 -10.46 -3.22 20.03
CA GLU A 63 -10.82 -2.69 21.34
C GLU A 63 -11.64 -1.40 21.26
N TYR A 64 -11.48 -0.63 20.20
CA TYR A 64 -12.14 0.68 20.04
C TYR A 64 -12.94 0.75 18.73
N GLU A 65 -14.21 0.34 18.78
CA GLU A 65 -15.14 0.36 17.63
C GLU A 65 -15.19 1.74 16.94
N MET A 66 -15.12 2.82 17.72
CA MET A 66 -15.11 4.20 17.23
C MET A 66 -13.87 4.48 16.35
N ILE A 67 -12.70 3.92 16.70
CA ILE A 67 -11.47 4.08 15.90
C ILE A 67 -11.61 3.34 14.57
N PHE A 68 -12.20 2.15 14.59
CA PHE A 68 -12.48 1.37 13.38
C PHE A 68 -13.40 2.14 12.41
N GLU A 69 -14.52 2.65 12.91
CA GLU A 69 -15.47 3.44 12.12
C GLU A 69 -14.81 4.71 11.54
N LEU A 70 -14.02 5.41 12.32
CA LEU A 70 -13.32 6.63 11.88
C LEU A 70 -12.32 6.33 10.76
N ILE A 71 -11.54 5.25 10.88
CA ILE A 71 -10.59 4.80 9.86
C ILE A 71 -11.35 4.39 8.59
N LYS A 72 -12.45 3.64 8.72
CA LYS A 72 -13.28 3.16 7.61
C LYS A 72 -13.85 4.32 6.80
N TYR A 73 -14.49 5.30 7.44
CA TYR A 73 -15.07 6.44 6.73
C TYR A 73 -14.01 7.36 6.13
N SER A 74 -12.91 7.60 6.83
CA SER A 74 -11.76 8.32 6.29
C SER A 74 -11.20 7.64 5.04
N GLY A 75 -11.16 6.30 5.04
CA GLY A 75 -10.76 5.50 3.90
C GLY A 75 -11.66 5.65 2.70
N VAL A 76 -12.97 5.62 2.90
CA VAL A 76 -13.94 5.83 1.82
C VAL A 76 -13.79 7.24 1.20
N ILE A 77 -13.71 8.27 2.04
CA ILE A 77 -13.52 9.65 1.59
C ILE A 77 -12.22 9.78 0.78
N TYR A 78 -11.15 9.17 1.26
CA TYR A 78 -9.86 9.18 0.57
C TYR A 78 -9.93 8.47 -0.79
N LEU A 79 -10.57 7.30 -0.88
CA LEU A 79 -10.71 6.58 -2.15
C LEU A 79 -11.54 7.38 -3.16
N ILE A 80 -12.57 8.08 -2.72
CA ILE A 80 -13.35 9.00 -3.58
C ILE A 80 -12.45 10.14 -4.06
N PHE A 81 -11.67 10.75 -3.17
CA PHE A 81 -10.73 11.81 -3.52
C PHE A 81 -9.68 11.32 -4.52
N LEU A 82 -9.15 10.12 -4.34
CA LEU A 82 -8.18 9.51 -5.24
C LEU A 82 -8.80 9.24 -6.63
N SER A 83 -10.03 8.71 -6.68
CA SER A 83 -10.77 8.48 -7.92
C SER A 83 -11.01 9.78 -8.67
N TYR A 84 -11.37 10.84 -7.97
CA TYR A 84 -11.56 12.16 -8.56
C TYR A 84 -10.25 12.73 -9.13
N GLY A 85 -9.12 12.53 -8.42
CA GLY A 85 -7.79 12.91 -8.89
C GLY A 85 -7.36 12.18 -10.17
N VAL A 86 -7.70 10.88 -10.28
CA VAL A 86 -7.45 10.07 -11.49
C VAL A 86 -8.34 10.53 -12.66
N TYR A 87 -9.60 10.85 -12.38
CA TYR A 87 -10.53 11.38 -13.40
C TYR A 87 -10.04 12.71 -13.97
N LYS A 88 -9.41 13.55 -13.16
CA LYS A 88 -8.84 14.84 -13.56
C LYS A 88 -7.37 14.66 -13.98
N SER A 89 -7.13 13.94 -15.06
CA SER A 89 -5.85 13.33 -15.50
C SER A 89 -4.61 14.25 -15.59
N ASP A 90 -4.75 15.57 -15.53
CA ASP A 90 -3.62 16.52 -15.59
C ASP A 90 -2.74 16.48 -14.32
N TYR A 91 -3.31 16.06 -13.18
CA TYR A 91 -2.60 16.04 -11.89
C TYR A 91 -1.41 15.07 -11.84
N PHE A 92 -1.44 14.01 -12.64
CA PHE A 92 -0.38 13.00 -12.63
C PHE A 92 0.75 13.29 -13.62
N GLN A 93 0.47 13.97 -14.74
CA GLN A 93 1.49 14.30 -15.73
C GLN A 93 2.54 15.24 -15.16
N ASP A 94 2.15 16.29 -14.45
CA ASP A 94 3.07 17.25 -13.81
C ASP A 94 3.99 16.60 -12.78
N LYS A 95 3.49 15.63 -12.01
CA LYS A 95 4.31 14.88 -11.05
C LYS A 95 5.31 13.95 -11.73
N VAL A 96 4.95 13.34 -12.84
CA VAL A 96 5.84 12.45 -13.60
C VAL A 96 6.95 13.24 -14.29
N GLU A 97 6.68 14.43 -14.81
CA GLU A 97 7.68 15.27 -15.46
C GLU A 97 8.78 15.74 -14.50
N ASN A 98 8.44 15.97 -13.24
CA ASN A 98 9.36 16.42 -12.19
C ASN A 98 10.22 15.30 -11.57
N ILE A 99 10.10 14.03 -12.00
CA ILE A 99 10.99 12.97 -11.56
C ILE A 99 12.35 13.14 -12.25
N GLY A 100 13.33 13.63 -11.50
CA GLY A 100 14.72 13.71 -11.95
C GLY A 100 15.35 12.33 -12.18
N ARG A 101 16.37 12.23 -13.03
CA ARG A 101 17.17 11.01 -13.16
C ARG A 101 17.86 10.72 -11.83
N SER A 102 17.61 9.57 -11.25
CA SER A 102 18.23 9.11 -10.02
C SER A 102 18.79 7.69 -10.20
N ASN A 103 20.11 7.58 -10.23
CA ASN A 103 20.79 6.28 -10.28
C ASN A 103 21.20 5.81 -8.87
N LYS A 104 20.73 6.48 -7.83
CA LYS A 104 21.09 6.18 -6.44
C LYS A 104 20.18 5.08 -5.89
N ILE A 105 20.62 3.83 -5.97
CA ILE A 105 19.90 2.63 -5.57
C ILE A 105 19.32 2.77 -4.17
N PHE A 106 20.13 3.17 -3.20
CA PHE A 106 19.70 3.27 -1.80
C PHE A 106 18.68 4.39 -1.54
N GLU A 107 18.80 5.51 -2.25
CA GLU A 107 17.79 6.59 -2.17
C GLU A 107 16.46 6.16 -2.76
N ASN A 108 16.48 5.43 -3.89
CA ASN A 108 15.27 4.90 -4.50
C ASN A 108 14.59 3.86 -3.60
N LEU A 109 15.38 2.99 -2.94
CA LEU A 109 14.87 2.03 -1.97
C LEU A 109 14.19 2.74 -0.80
N LYS A 110 14.87 3.69 -0.15
CA LYS A 110 14.28 4.47 0.94
C LYS A 110 12.99 5.16 0.50
N LYS A 111 13.00 5.77 -0.68
CA LYS A 111 11.84 6.46 -1.22
C LYS A 111 10.65 5.51 -1.44
N GLY A 112 10.92 4.28 -1.90
CA GLY A 112 9.91 3.23 -2.01
C GLY A 112 9.30 2.88 -0.65
N VAL A 113 10.14 2.67 0.38
CA VAL A 113 9.67 2.40 1.75
C VAL A 113 8.74 3.52 2.23
N PHE A 114 9.21 4.77 2.19
CA PHE A 114 8.42 5.90 2.67
C PHE A 114 7.15 6.12 1.86
N MET A 115 7.20 6.00 0.53
CA MET A 115 6.02 6.13 -0.29
C MET A 115 4.97 5.07 0.05
N ASN A 116 5.38 3.82 0.26
CA ASN A 116 4.45 2.75 0.64
C ASN A 116 3.86 2.99 2.03
N LEU A 117 4.69 3.30 3.04
CA LEU A 117 4.23 3.53 4.41
C LEU A 117 3.26 4.72 4.52
N LEU A 118 3.50 5.77 3.75
CA LEU A 118 2.67 6.98 3.72
C LEU A 118 1.55 6.89 2.68
N ASN A 119 1.46 5.78 1.93
CA ASN A 119 0.40 5.60 0.96
C ASN A 119 -0.90 5.20 1.66
N PRO A 120 -1.89 6.10 1.73
CA PRO A 120 -3.12 5.79 2.43
C PRO A 120 -3.92 4.64 1.77
N LYS A 121 -3.75 4.41 0.47
CA LYS A 121 -4.35 3.25 -0.22
C LYS A 121 -3.84 1.94 0.38
N VAL A 122 -2.52 1.82 0.59
CA VAL A 122 -1.87 0.64 1.17
C VAL A 122 -2.24 0.52 2.64
N PHE A 123 -2.16 1.62 3.39
CA PHE A 123 -2.56 1.65 4.79
C PHE A 123 -4.00 1.16 5.01
N LEU A 124 -4.95 1.65 4.20
CA LEU A 124 -6.36 1.25 4.30
C LEU A 124 -6.58 -0.23 3.95
N PHE A 125 -5.82 -0.75 2.99
CA PHE A 125 -5.87 -2.18 2.69
C PHE A 125 -5.46 -3.01 3.91
N PHE A 126 -4.33 -2.66 4.54
CA PHE A 126 -3.85 -3.39 5.71
C PHE A 126 -4.74 -3.17 6.94
N ALA A 127 -5.28 -1.98 7.13
CA ALA A 127 -6.10 -1.65 8.30
C ALA A 127 -7.53 -2.20 8.22
N LEU A 128 -8.15 -2.18 7.03
CA LEU A 128 -9.57 -2.48 6.87
C LEU A 128 -9.84 -3.77 6.10
N PHE A 129 -9.06 -4.04 5.06
CA PHE A 129 -9.32 -5.18 4.17
C PHE A 129 -8.66 -6.45 4.69
N PHE A 130 -7.37 -6.38 5.01
CA PHE A 130 -6.59 -7.52 5.43
C PHE A 130 -7.17 -8.26 6.65
N PRO A 131 -7.65 -7.58 7.72
CA PRO A 131 -8.26 -8.25 8.86
C PRO A 131 -9.48 -9.11 8.54
N ASN A 132 -10.25 -8.74 7.49
CA ASN A 132 -11.43 -9.51 7.09
C ASN A 132 -11.10 -10.90 6.54
N PHE A 133 -9.84 -11.18 6.23
CA PHE A 133 -9.39 -12.48 5.76
C PHE A 133 -8.73 -13.34 6.85
N LEU A 134 -8.61 -12.81 8.06
CA LEU A 134 -8.01 -13.46 9.22
C LEU A 134 -9.08 -14.14 10.09
N PHE A 135 -9.68 -15.27 9.65
CA PHE A 135 -10.83 -15.85 10.30
C PHE A 135 -10.75 -17.37 10.51
N SER A 136 -9.62 -17.91 10.90
CA SER A 136 -9.55 -19.30 11.35
C SER A 136 -9.40 -19.36 12.87
N ASN A 137 -10.33 -20.04 13.54
CA ASN A 137 -10.20 -20.36 14.97
C ASN A 137 -9.13 -21.43 15.24
N GLU A 138 -8.60 -22.07 14.19
CA GLU A 138 -7.60 -23.16 14.28
C GLU A 138 -6.17 -22.64 14.40
N PHE A 139 -5.89 -21.42 13.94
CA PHE A 139 -4.55 -20.84 13.96
C PHE A 139 -4.53 -19.57 14.79
N SER A 140 -3.41 -19.32 15.47
CA SER A 140 -3.23 -18.06 16.15
C SER A 140 -3.26 -16.90 15.12
N PHE A 141 -3.76 -15.75 15.53
CA PHE A 141 -3.81 -14.54 14.69
C PHE A 141 -2.49 -14.24 13.96
N LYS A 142 -1.38 -14.38 14.69
CA LYS A 142 -0.03 -14.17 14.12
C LYS A 142 0.28 -15.18 13.01
N SER A 143 -0.06 -16.45 13.21
CA SER A 143 0.19 -17.49 12.20
C SER A 143 -0.61 -17.25 10.92
N GLN A 144 -1.84 -16.77 11.04
CA GLN A 144 -2.69 -16.46 9.88
C GLN A 144 -2.11 -15.33 9.02
N ILE A 145 -1.52 -14.30 9.64
CA ILE A 145 -0.88 -13.18 8.90
C ILE A 145 0.32 -13.65 8.07
N PHE A 146 1.07 -14.65 8.53
CA PHE A 146 2.21 -15.19 7.79
C PHE A 146 1.83 -16.20 6.71
N ILE A 147 0.61 -16.72 6.72
CA ILE A 147 0.08 -17.67 5.72
C ILE A 147 -0.53 -16.92 4.52
N LEU A 148 -1.09 -15.73 4.73
CA LEU A 148 -1.65 -14.86 3.71
C LEU A 148 -0.59 -13.94 3.11
#